data_54adf1a228d275d0cc599fd5c0af4a47
#
_entry.id   54adf1a228d275d0cc599fd5c0af4a47
#
_cell.length_a   1.000
_cell.length_b   1.000
_cell.length_c   1.000
_cell.angle_alpha   90.00
_cell.angle_beta   90.00
_cell.angle_gamma   90.00
#
_symmetry.space_group_name_H-M   'P 1'
#
loop_
_entity.id
_entity.type
_entity.pdbx_description
1 polymer ?
#
loop_
_entity_poly.entity_id
_entity_poly.type
_entity_poly.pdbx_seq_one_letter_code
_entity_poly.pdbx_strand_id
1 'polypeptide(L)'
;KVGLVAGDGGALIWPQLIGFAKAKELLMTGDLLSAAEAQALGLINYAVPADQIDAKVAELIAKLQSNPKWAVRWTKTVTNIPLRALAAQLMDASVGWESVSNYLDDRKEAVDAFREKRPPNLTGE
;
A
#
# COMPACT_ATOMS: atom_id res chain seq x y z
N LYS A 1 -12.45 4.50 4.58
CA LYS A 1 -12.48 5.95 4.90
C LYS A 1 -12.41 6.10 6.40
N VAL A 2 -11.18 6.16 6.92
CA VAL A 2 -10.93 6.05 8.36
C VAL A 2 -10.25 7.30 8.94
N GLY A 3 -10.14 8.39 8.17
CA GLY A 3 -9.55 9.65 8.64
C GLY A 3 -8.04 9.56 8.93
N LEU A 4 -7.31 8.70 8.21
CA LEU A 4 -5.85 8.54 8.35
C LEU A 4 -5.12 8.83 7.04
N VAL A 5 -3.95 9.42 7.16
CA VAL A 5 -2.97 9.46 6.07
C VAL A 5 -2.38 8.06 5.89
N ALA A 6 -2.15 7.62 4.65
CA ALA A 6 -1.49 6.34 4.34
C ALA A 6 0.04 6.46 4.52
N GLY A 7 0.46 6.81 5.75
CA GLY A 7 1.82 7.20 6.08
C GLY A 7 2.79 6.05 6.26
N ASP A 8 2.29 4.87 6.58
CA ASP A 8 3.05 3.64 6.87
C ASP A 8 3.63 2.93 5.63
N GLY A 9 3.51 3.53 4.45
CA GLY A 9 4.11 3.03 3.21
C GLY A 9 3.23 3.19 1.97
N GLY A 10 1.92 3.36 2.10
CA GLY A 10 1.01 3.53 0.96
C GLY A 10 1.39 4.73 0.10
N ALA A 11 1.65 5.88 0.72
CA ALA A 11 2.07 7.10 0.04
C ALA A 11 3.45 6.98 -0.64
N LEU A 12 4.31 6.08 -0.19
CA LEU A 12 5.60 5.78 -0.80
C LEU A 12 5.48 4.82 -1.99
N ILE A 13 4.82 3.68 -1.77
CA ILE A 13 4.89 2.53 -2.69
C ILE A 13 3.92 2.67 -3.86
N TRP A 14 2.66 3.08 -3.60
CA TRP A 14 1.65 3.10 -4.64
C TRP A 14 1.99 4.02 -5.81
N PRO A 15 2.49 5.28 -5.60
CA PRO A 15 2.89 6.13 -6.71
C PRO A 15 3.98 5.53 -7.60
N GLN A 16 4.87 4.72 -7.03
CA GLN A 16 5.94 4.04 -7.78
C GLN A 16 5.43 2.90 -8.64
N LEU A 17 4.36 2.24 -8.21
CA LEU A 17 3.79 1.09 -8.92
C LEU A 17 2.75 1.48 -9.96
N ILE A 18 1.86 2.43 -9.66
CA ILE A 18 0.68 2.76 -10.48
C ILE A 18 0.64 4.21 -10.95
N GLY A 19 1.70 4.98 -10.68
CA GLY A 19 1.79 6.40 -11.02
C GLY A 19 1.05 7.32 -10.02
N PHE A 20 1.50 8.58 -9.96
CA PHE A 20 1.02 9.55 -8.97
C PHE A 20 -0.48 9.86 -9.08
N ALA A 21 -1.01 9.95 -10.29
CA ALA A 21 -2.42 10.32 -10.49
C ALA A 21 -3.35 9.26 -9.89
N LYS A 22 -3.16 7.98 -10.27
CA LYS A 22 -4.00 6.89 -9.79
C LYS A 22 -3.78 6.60 -8.30
N ALA A 23 -2.54 6.68 -7.83
CA ALA A 23 -2.24 6.53 -6.41
C ALA A 23 -2.94 7.60 -5.56
N LYS A 24 -2.89 8.87 -5.96
CA LYS A 24 -3.59 9.96 -5.27
C LYS A 24 -5.11 9.74 -5.26
N GLU A 25 -5.70 9.40 -6.40
CA GLU A 25 -7.13 9.10 -6.48
C GLU A 25 -7.52 8.06 -5.42
N LEU A 26 -6.87 6.90 -5.43
CA LEU A 26 -7.22 5.79 -4.54
C LEU A 26 -6.91 6.07 -3.06
N LEU A 27 -5.75 6.66 -2.77
CA LEU A 27 -5.36 6.96 -1.38
C LEU A 27 -6.22 8.08 -0.76
N MET A 28 -6.64 9.06 -1.56
CA MET A 28 -7.44 10.19 -1.07
C MET A 28 -8.93 9.84 -1.00
N THR A 29 -9.45 9.03 -1.93
CA THR A 29 -10.86 8.59 -1.90
C THR A 29 -11.09 7.44 -0.91
N GLY A 30 -10.05 6.63 -0.65
CA GLY A 30 -10.17 5.41 0.15
C GLY A 30 -11.07 4.36 -0.49
N ASP A 31 -11.17 4.36 -1.82
CA ASP A 31 -11.96 3.37 -2.54
C ASP A 31 -11.28 2.00 -2.51
N LEU A 32 -12.10 0.96 -2.35
CA LEU A 32 -11.61 -0.41 -2.33
C LEU A 32 -11.35 -0.90 -3.76
N LEU A 33 -10.25 -1.64 -3.91
CA LEU A 33 -9.92 -2.35 -5.14
C LEU A 33 -10.13 -3.85 -4.95
N SER A 34 -10.69 -4.50 -5.95
CA SER A 34 -10.60 -5.96 -6.05
C SER A 34 -9.16 -6.40 -6.38
N ALA A 35 -8.83 -7.65 -6.08
CA ALA A 35 -7.52 -8.21 -6.43
C ALA A 35 -7.26 -8.17 -7.96
N ALA A 36 -8.30 -8.38 -8.77
CA ALA A 36 -8.18 -8.32 -10.23
C ALA A 36 -7.86 -6.89 -10.72
N GLU A 37 -8.52 -5.86 -10.17
CA GLU A 37 -8.23 -4.46 -10.47
C GLU A 37 -6.81 -4.07 -10.02
N ALA A 38 -6.41 -4.48 -8.83
CA ALA A 38 -5.07 -4.23 -8.31
C ALA A 38 -3.98 -4.87 -9.19
N GLN A 39 -4.21 -6.09 -9.71
CA GLN A 39 -3.32 -6.72 -10.68
C GLN A 39 -3.30 -5.96 -12.02
N ALA A 40 -4.46 -5.58 -12.53
CA ALA A 40 -4.56 -4.85 -13.80
C ALA A 40 -3.84 -3.50 -13.76
N LEU A 41 -3.85 -2.82 -12.61
CA LEU A 41 -3.12 -1.58 -12.36
C LEU A 41 -1.61 -1.79 -12.14
N GLY A 42 -1.15 -3.01 -11.88
CA GLY A 42 0.23 -3.29 -11.51
C GLY A 42 0.56 -3.03 -10.04
N LEU A 43 -0.45 -2.85 -9.19
CA LEU A 43 -0.27 -2.69 -7.74
C LEU A 43 0.16 -3.99 -7.06
N ILE A 44 -0.30 -5.13 -7.58
CA ILE A 44 0.12 -6.48 -7.18
C ILE A 44 0.49 -7.31 -8.42
N ASN A 45 1.34 -8.31 -8.23
CA ASN A 45 1.83 -9.15 -9.34
C ASN A 45 0.76 -10.13 -9.86
N TYR A 46 0.00 -10.74 -8.98
CA TYR A 46 -0.96 -11.80 -9.32
C TYR A 46 -2.22 -11.74 -8.46
N ALA A 47 -3.37 -11.92 -9.08
CA ALA A 47 -4.63 -12.21 -8.42
C ALA A 47 -5.02 -13.64 -8.78
N VAL A 48 -5.16 -14.49 -7.79
CA VAL A 48 -5.55 -15.91 -7.95
C VAL A 48 -6.64 -16.25 -6.94
N PRO A 49 -7.46 -17.28 -7.20
CA PRO A 49 -8.39 -17.82 -6.20
C PRO A 49 -7.69 -18.16 -4.89
N ALA A 50 -8.39 -18.02 -3.76
CA ALA A 50 -7.81 -18.21 -2.42
C ALA A 50 -7.18 -19.59 -2.22
N ASP A 51 -7.78 -20.62 -2.78
CA ASP A 51 -7.28 -22.00 -2.75
C ASP A 51 -6.06 -22.26 -3.63
N GLN A 52 -5.67 -21.31 -4.48
CA GLN A 52 -4.51 -21.39 -5.38
C GLN A 52 -3.32 -20.55 -4.93
N ILE A 53 -3.45 -19.77 -3.85
CA ILE A 53 -2.39 -18.86 -3.38
C ILE A 53 -1.10 -19.63 -3.08
N ASP A 54 -1.18 -20.70 -2.31
CA ASP A 54 0.00 -21.48 -1.91
C ASP A 54 0.70 -22.12 -3.12
N ALA A 55 -0.07 -22.63 -4.08
CA ALA A 55 0.48 -23.18 -5.32
C ALA A 55 1.21 -22.10 -6.14
N LYS A 56 0.64 -20.90 -6.23
CA LYS A 56 1.26 -19.77 -6.93
C LYS A 56 2.54 -19.29 -6.25
N VAL A 57 2.54 -19.23 -4.92
CA VAL A 57 3.73 -18.91 -4.13
C VAL A 57 4.83 -19.96 -4.35
N ALA A 58 4.49 -21.26 -4.29
CA ALA A 58 5.43 -22.35 -4.52
C ALA A 58 6.05 -22.29 -5.93
N GLU A 59 5.25 -21.99 -6.96
CA GLU A 59 5.74 -21.78 -8.34
C GLU A 59 6.79 -20.65 -8.40
N LEU A 60 6.52 -19.51 -7.77
CA LEU A 60 7.46 -18.37 -7.76
C LEU A 60 8.74 -18.69 -6.99
N ILE A 61 8.63 -19.38 -5.84
CA ILE A 61 9.79 -19.82 -5.07
C ILE A 61 10.66 -20.74 -5.91
N ALA A 62 10.08 -21.73 -6.60
CA ALA A 62 10.81 -22.63 -7.47
C ALA A 62 11.55 -21.88 -8.59
N LYS A 63 10.91 -20.89 -9.22
CA LYS A 63 11.55 -20.02 -10.23
C LYS A 63 12.74 -19.23 -9.65
N LEU A 64 12.61 -18.69 -8.44
CA LEU A 64 13.71 -17.98 -7.78
C LEU A 64 14.85 -18.92 -7.40
N GLN A 65 14.54 -20.12 -6.92
CA GLN A 65 15.54 -21.12 -6.51
C GLN A 65 16.31 -21.72 -7.70
N SER A 66 15.71 -21.76 -8.89
CA SER A 66 16.38 -22.23 -10.12
C SER A 66 17.40 -21.24 -10.67
N ASN A 67 17.45 -20.02 -10.15
CA ASN A 67 18.42 -19.00 -10.56
C ASN A 67 19.63 -18.93 -9.63
N PRO A 68 20.78 -18.42 -10.11
CA PRO A 68 21.96 -18.21 -9.28
C PRO A 68 21.65 -17.32 -8.06
N LYS A 69 21.86 -17.87 -6.87
CA LYS A 69 21.50 -17.25 -5.58
C LYS A 69 21.95 -15.79 -5.44
N TRP A 70 23.21 -15.51 -5.81
CA TRP A 70 23.76 -14.17 -5.66
C TRP A 70 23.20 -13.19 -6.70
N ALA A 71 22.92 -13.65 -7.91
CA ALA A 71 22.24 -12.82 -8.92
C ALA A 71 20.86 -12.36 -8.43
N VAL A 72 20.06 -13.28 -7.87
CA VAL A 72 18.73 -12.96 -7.31
C VAL A 72 18.86 -11.94 -6.16
N ARG A 73 19.79 -12.19 -5.20
CA ARG A 73 19.98 -11.31 -4.04
C ARG A 73 20.43 -9.91 -4.44
N TRP A 74 21.43 -9.82 -5.32
CA TRP A 74 21.97 -8.52 -5.72
C TRP A 74 21.02 -7.76 -6.63
N THR A 75 20.30 -8.44 -7.51
CA THR A 75 19.21 -7.79 -8.27
C THR A 75 18.21 -7.12 -7.32
N LYS A 76 17.72 -7.83 -6.30
CA LYS A 76 16.84 -7.24 -5.29
C LYS A 76 17.49 -6.04 -4.57
N THR A 77 18.78 -6.16 -4.22
CA THR A 77 19.50 -5.09 -3.55
C THR A 77 19.58 -3.84 -4.42
N VAL A 78 19.98 -3.99 -5.69
CA VAL A 78 20.15 -2.88 -6.63
C VAL A 78 18.82 -2.23 -6.97
N THR A 79 17.79 -3.03 -7.26
CA THR A 79 16.45 -2.51 -7.60
C THR A 79 15.81 -1.75 -6.43
N ASN A 80 16.20 -2.03 -5.19
CA ASN A 80 15.72 -1.34 -4.00
C ASN A 80 16.51 -0.06 -3.63
N ILE A 81 17.63 0.24 -4.29
CA ILE A 81 18.40 1.46 -3.99
C ILE A 81 17.57 2.73 -4.16
N PRO A 82 16.92 2.98 -5.31
CA PRO A 82 16.10 4.18 -5.48
C PRO A 82 14.90 4.23 -4.52
N LEU A 83 14.30 3.08 -4.20
CA LEU A 83 13.20 3.01 -3.25
C LEU A 83 13.64 3.40 -1.83
N ARG A 84 14.82 2.94 -1.40
CA ARG A 84 15.41 3.33 -0.09
C ARG A 84 15.73 4.81 -0.02
N ALA A 85 16.27 5.39 -1.10
CA ALA A 85 16.55 6.82 -1.17
C ALA A 85 15.26 7.64 -1.05
N LEU A 86 14.21 7.24 -1.76
CA LEU A 86 12.90 7.89 -1.68
C LEU A 86 12.28 7.73 -0.29
N ALA A 87 12.37 6.53 0.32
CA ALA A 87 11.90 6.30 1.68
C ALA A 87 12.58 7.23 2.69
N ALA A 88 13.90 7.38 2.60
CA ALA A 88 14.65 8.30 3.48
C ALA A 88 14.24 9.78 3.33
N GLN A 89 13.69 10.17 2.19
CA GLN A 89 13.23 11.54 1.96
C GLN A 89 11.83 11.81 2.49
N LEU A 90 10.94 10.82 2.49
CA LEU A 90 9.52 11.09 2.74
C LEU A 90 8.93 10.37 3.96
N MET A 91 9.54 9.28 4.46
CA MET A 91 8.89 8.46 5.51
C MET A 91 8.69 9.22 6.82
N ASP A 92 9.65 10.03 7.25
CA ASP A 92 9.52 10.81 8.48
C ASP A 92 8.31 11.77 8.42
N ALA A 93 8.17 12.49 7.30
CA ALA A 93 7.02 13.36 7.08
C ALA A 93 5.71 12.56 6.94
N SER A 94 5.74 11.43 6.23
CA SER A 94 4.59 10.58 5.99
C SER A 94 4.01 9.99 7.29
N VAL A 95 4.87 9.41 8.12
CA VAL A 95 4.49 8.88 9.45
C VAL A 95 4.12 10.02 10.40
N GLY A 96 4.79 11.18 10.30
CA GLY A 96 4.44 12.38 11.07
C GLY A 96 3.00 12.83 10.79
N TRP A 97 2.62 12.96 9.54
CA TRP A 97 1.25 13.33 9.15
C TRP A 97 0.21 12.25 9.50
N GLU A 98 0.56 10.98 9.38
CA GLU A 98 -0.29 9.89 9.86
C GLU A 98 -0.52 10.00 11.36
N SER A 99 0.53 10.24 12.14
CA SER A 99 0.45 10.43 13.59
C SER A 99 -0.43 11.63 13.93
N VAL A 100 -0.27 12.77 13.28
CA VAL A 100 -1.12 13.96 13.51
C VAL A 100 -2.58 13.63 13.17
N SER A 101 -2.86 12.95 12.05
CA SER A 101 -4.23 12.61 11.65
C SER A 101 -4.95 11.70 12.65
N ASN A 102 -4.22 10.93 13.48
CA ASN A 102 -4.82 10.11 14.54
C ASN A 102 -5.43 10.93 15.69
N TYR A 103 -5.03 12.19 15.85
CA TYR A 103 -5.52 13.07 16.94
C TYR A 103 -6.64 14.00 16.48
N LEU A 104 -7.01 14.00 15.21
CA LEU A 104 -8.08 14.85 14.67
C LEU A 104 -9.46 14.30 15.04
N ASP A 105 -10.43 15.20 15.22
CA ASP A 105 -11.80 14.82 15.54
C ASP A 105 -12.46 13.98 14.43
N ASP A 106 -12.17 14.26 13.18
CA ASP A 106 -12.63 13.47 12.03
C ASP A 106 -12.16 12.00 12.10
N ARG A 107 -10.97 11.74 12.66
CA ARG A 107 -10.49 10.37 12.88
C ARG A 107 -11.32 9.64 13.91
N LYS A 108 -11.62 10.29 15.03
CA LYS A 108 -12.47 9.75 16.08
C LYS A 108 -13.87 9.46 15.56
N GLU A 109 -14.46 10.44 14.89
CA GLU A 109 -15.78 10.30 14.25
C GLU A 109 -15.82 9.14 13.26
N ALA A 110 -14.79 9.00 12.40
CA ALA A 110 -14.72 7.92 11.43
C ALA A 110 -14.67 6.52 12.09
N VAL A 111 -13.96 6.39 13.22
CA VAL A 111 -13.89 5.14 14.00
C VAL A 111 -15.24 4.85 14.67
N ASP A 112 -15.86 5.85 15.29
CA ASP A 112 -17.14 5.69 15.99
C ASP A 112 -18.24 5.35 14.96
N ALA A 113 -18.31 6.06 13.84
CA ALA A 113 -19.24 5.77 12.75
C ALA A 113 -19.07 4.35 12.19
N PHE A 114 -17.82 3.88 12.05
CA PHE A 114 -17.54 2.50 11.62
C PHE A 114 -18.06 1.47 12.62
N ARG A 115 -17.83 1.68 13.94
CA ARG A 115 -18.33 0.79 14.99
C ARG A 115 -19.87 0.77 15.05
N GLU A 116 -20.48 1.92 14.86
CA GLU A 116 -21.94 2.11 14.87
C GLU A 116 -22.61 1.76 13.54
N LYS A 117 -21.84 1.42 12.52
CA LYS A 117 -22.31 1.09 11.16
C LYS A 117 -23.15 2.21 10.52
N ARG A 118 -22.78 3.46 10.75
CA ARG A 118 -23.41 4.65 10.19
C ARG A 118 -22.42 5.43 9.30
N PRO A 119 -22.89 6.32 8.41
CA PRO A 119 -22.03 7.27 7.73
C PRO A 119 -21.36 8.22 8.74
N PRO A 120 -20.07 8.57 8.54
CA PRO A 120 -19.40 9.58 9.37
C PRO A 120 -19.86 10.98 9.01
N ASN A 121 -19.88 11.89 10.00
CA ASN A 121 -20.10 13.31 9.82
C ASN A 121 -18.76 14.04 9.97
N LEU A 122 -18.03 14.19 8.86
CA LEU A 122 -16.71 14.78 8.85
C LEU A 122 -16.80 16.30 8.74
N THR A 123 -16.07 17.02 9.59
CA THR A 123 -16.07 18.50 9.67
C THR A 123 -14.79 19.14 9.15
N GLY A 124 -13.74 18.35 9.00
CA GLY A 124 -12.41 18.83 8.62
C GLY A 124 -11.55 19.30 9.79
N GLU A 125 -11.93 18.95 11.02
CA GLU A 125 -11.25 19.34 12.26
C GLU A 125 -10.49 18.17 12.91
#